data_d032c3a431151f334b2145884ef73e9d
#
_entry.id   d032c3a431151f334b2145884ef73e9d
#
_cell.length_a   1.000
_cell.length_b   1.000
_cell.length_c   1.000
_cell.angle_alpha   90.00
_cell.angle_beta   90.00
_cell.angle_gamma   90.00
#
_symmetry.space_group_name_H-M   'P 1'
#
loop_
_entity.id
_entity.type
_entity.pdbx_description
1 polymer ?
#
loop_
_entity_poly.entity_id
_entity_poly.type
_entity_poly.pdbx_seq_one_letter_code
_entity_poly.pdbx_strand_id
1 'polypeptide(L)'
;MKKNILIIYTDQLKRDVLGCYGGNEVSTPNIDALKEDGVILDNFYTPSAVCTPSRGCLMTGRYPHRNGAYRNGVPVNREEHGFAEVFEQAGYHTGYLGKWHLADHKEMGEKLGEYNSLGFCEWEDKVEFGHCKSIFRDNGEAIPSKNMGDDKSYTTDWLANETIRFLKSRIGKEEPFLFMVSIPDPHQPFAVRHPYDTMFDPLKMQVPESFYQKEIPDWAERDTWGRMHYFPRGMFEREGHFRRAKAQYLGEVKCIDDNVGKITAYLKNSGLWENTIVIFTTDHGEYLGEHGLMEKNNLYESVYHIPMVMTLPGMSVKSRNCKTWLNVIDFGRTLAGLVDIPYLYETDGLDRSRQILNNETSLEELYIHPSDVPRAGILTPDYELAYVGMGHCGEKFHDHVLFDCKKDPLQVNNLFNNPDYRKIQEELTEKIRVHHRMMKTPKKFLPEEVW
;
A
#
# COMPACT_ATOMS: atom_id res chain seq x y z
N MET A 1 -3.77 24.07 18.90
CA MET A 1 -3.43 22.76 19.54
C MET A 1 -2.92 21.86 18.42
N LYS A 2 -1.81 21.15 18.61
CA LYS A 2 -1.30 20.19 17.61
C LYS A 2 -2.30 19.06 17.40
N LYS A 3 -2.46 18.60 16.16
CA LYS A 3 -3.37 17.50 15.82
C LYS A 3 -2.75 16.16 16.19
N ASN A 4 -3.56 15.24 16.70
CA ASN A 4 -3.19 13.82 16.75
C ASN A 4 -3.25 13.21 15.36
N ILE A 5 -2.53 12.11 15.16
CA ILE A 5 -2.50 11.39 13.89
C ILE A 5 -2.66 9.89 14.16
N LEU A 6 -3.64 9.29 13.51
CA LEU A 6 -3.85 7.84 13.49
C LEU A 6 -3.76 7.35 12.04
N ILE A 7 -2.82 6.46 11.77
CA ILE A 7 -2.64 5.84 10.46
C ILE A 7 -3.12 4.39 10.55
N ILE A 8 -4.13 4.04 9.77
CA ILE A 8 -4.62 2.66 9.58
C ILE A 8 -4.08 2.18 8.24
N TYR A 9 -3.12 1.28 8.29
CA TYR A 9 -2.34 0.82 7.16
C TYR A 9 -2.59 -0.67 6.93
N THR A 10 -3.07 -1.02 5.75
CA THR A 10 -3.34 -2.41 5.37
C THR A 10 -2.24 -2.97 4.49
N ASP A 11 -2.30 -4.24 4.14
CA ASP A 11 -1.38 -4.90 3.23
C ASP A 11 -2.13 -5.47 2.03
N GLN A 12 -1.69 -5.12 0.82
CA GLN A 12 -2.21 -5.71 -0.43
C GLN A 12 -3.70 -5.40 -0.70
N LEU A 13 -4.13 -4.18 -0.38
CA LEU A 13 -5.52 -3.79 -0.59
C LEU A 13 -5.73 -3.16 -1.98
N LYS A 14 -6.51 -3.83 -2.81
CA LYS A 14 -6.93 -3.30 -4.11
C LYS A 14 -7.85 -2.08 -3.91
N ARG A 15 -7.53 -0.98 -4.59
CA ARG A 15 -8.21 0.31 -4.43
C ARG A 15 -9.70 0.25 -4.77
N ASP A 16 -10.03 -0.34 -5.90
CA ASP A 16 -11.37 -0.35 -6.48
C ASP A 16 -12.34 -1.36 -5.82
N VAL A 17 -11.93 -2.08 -4.78
CA VAL A 17 -12.87 -2.85 -3.95
C VAL A 17 -13.59 -1.97 -2.93
N LEU A 18 -13.06 -0.78 -2.61
CA LEU A 18 -13.65 0.15 -1.65
C LEU A 18 -14.79 0.96 -2.28
N GLY A 19 -15.89 1.12 -1.55
CA GLY A 19 -17.08 1.86 -2.02
C GLY A 19 -16.76 3.29 -2.45
N CYS A 20 -15.90 3.98 -1.71
CA CYS A 20 -15.49 5.35 -2.03
C CYS A 20 -14.66 5.48 -3.32
N TYR A 21 -14.16 4.38 -3.87
CA TYR A 21 -13.48 4.30 -5.16
C TYR A 21 -14.28 3.54 -6.23
N GLY A 22 -15.59 3.30 -5.99
CA GLY A 22 -16.49 2.69 -6.95
C GLY A 22 -16.72 1.19 -6.77
N GLY A 23 -16.10 0.57 -5.77
CA GLY A 23 -16.34 -0.84 -5.42
C GLY A 23 -17.79 -1.11 -5.03
N ASN A 24 -18.34 -2.22 -5.46
CA ASN A 24 -19.74 -2.58 -5.24
C ASN A 24 -19.97 -4.04 -4.78
N GLU A 25 -18.92 -4.85 -4.72
CA GLU A 25 -19.04 -6.26 -4.29
C GLU A 25 -18.94 -6.42 -2.77
N VAL A 26 -18.29 -5.48 -2.07
CA VAL A 26 -18.24 -5.40 -0.61
C VAL A 26 -18.63 -4.01 -0.14
N SER A 27 -19.39 -3.94 0.94
CA SER A 27 -19.80 -2.65 1.54
C SER A 27 -18.75 -2.20 2.56
N THR A 28 -18.17 -0.99 2.36
CA THR A 28 -17.12 -0.41 3.20
C THR A 28 -17.52 0.94 3.82
N PRO A 29 -18.71 1.04 4.48
CA PRO A 29 -19.26 2.32 4.91
C PRO A 29 -18.40 3.06 5.94
N ASN A 30 -17.61 2.34 6.75
CA ASN A 30 -16.80 2.96 7.79
C ASN A 30 -15.53 3.60 7.21
N ILE A 31 -14.90 2.96 6.24
CA ILE A 31 -13.78 3.54 5.48
C ILE A 31 -14.27 4.69 4.62
N ASP A 32 -15.40 4.49 3.92
CA ASP A 32 -15.99 5.50 3.04
C ASP A 32 -16.39 6.77 3.80
N ALA A 33 -16.84 6.64 5.05
CA ALA A 33 -17.24 7.78 5.90
C ALA A 33 -16.08 8.67 6.34
N LEU A 34 -14.83 8.23 6.26
CA LEU A 34 -13.66 9.05 6.60
C LEU A 34 -13.59 10.32 5.74
N LYS A 35 -14.04 10.25 4.48
CA LYS A 35 -14.06 11.41 3.58
C LYS A 35 -14.99 12.53 4.02
N GLU A 36 -16.04 12.25 4.79
CA GLU A 36 -17.05 13.23 5.18
C GLU A 36 -16.42 14.42 5.91
N ASP A 37 -15.40 14.15 6.74
CA ASP A 37 -14.62 15.16 7.45
C ASP A 37 -13.24 15.41 6.81
N GLY A 38 -13.07 15.11 5.51
CA GLY A 38 -11.78 15.23 4.86
C GLY A 38 -11.77 14.99 3.36
N VAL A 39 -10.84 14.17 2.87
CA VAL A 39 -10.59 13.94 1.42
C VAL A 39 -10.35 12.48 1.09
N ILE A 40 -10.69 12.13 -0.15
CA ILE A 40 -10.16 10.97 -0.87
C ILE A 40 -9.11 11.48 -1.84
N LEU A 41 -7.94 10.83 -1.88
CA LEU A 41 -6.94 11.07 -2.91
C LEU A 41 -7.23 10.16 -4.11
N ASP A 42 -7.58 10.77 -5.25
CA ASP A 42 -7.86 10.04 -6.47
C ASP A 42 -6.58 9.41 -7.05
N ASN A 43 -5.43 10.04 -6.81
CA ASN A 43 -4.14 9.71 -7.42
C ASN A 43 -3.05 9.52 -6.36
N PHE A 44 -3.11 8.41 -5.62
CA PHE A 44 -2.08 8.02 -4.67
C PHE A 44 -1.42 6.71 -5.11
N TYR A 45 -0.10 6.71 -5.22
CA TYR A 45 0.64 5.62 -5.85
C TYR A 45 1.85 5.19 -5.03
N THR A 46 2.22 3.92 -5.18
CA THR A 46 3.53 3.41 -4.73
C THR A 46 4.49 3.28 -5.93
N PRO A 47 5.76 3.61 -5.78
CA PRO A 47 6.73 3.46 -6.88
C PRO A 47 7.19 2.02 -7.06
N SER A 48 6.85 1.14 -6.11
CA SER A 48 7.28 -0.26 -6.11
C SER A 48 6.22 -1.11 -5.43
N ALA A 49 5.49 -1.92 -6.20
CA ALA A 49 4.34 -2.67 -5.73
C ALA A 49 4.73 -3.98 -5.02
N VAL A 50 5.60 -3.88 -4.00
CA VAL A 50 6.03 -4.99 -3.12
C VAL A 50 6.13 -4.48 -1.70
N CYS A 51 5.76 -5.29 -0.71
CA CYS A 51 5.59 -4.85 0.68
C CYS A 51 6.79 -4.10 1.24
N THR A 52 7.98 -4.75 1.34
CA THR A 52 9.18 -4.12 1.92
C THR A 52 9.61 -2.85 1.16
N PRO A 53 9.73 -2.84 -0.18
CA PRO A 53 10.06 -1.62 -0.92
C PRO A 53 9.05 -0.49 -0.72
N SER A 54 7.76 -0.76 -0.80
CA SER A 54 6.73 0.26 -0.61
C SER A 54 6.73 0.82 0.82
N ARG A 55 6.81 -0.06 1.83
CA ARG A 55 6.90 0.33 3.25
C ARG A 55 8.14 1.16 3.52
N GLY A 56 9.31 0.75 3.00
CA GLY A 56 10.54 1.53 3.08
C GLY A 56 10.40 2.93 2.47
N CYS A 57 9.76 3.03 1.30
CA CYS A 57 9.48 4.31 0.66
C CYS A 57 8.58 5.21 1.51
N LEU A 58 7.48 4.67 2.04
CA LEU A 58 6.54 5.43 2.88
C LEU A 58 7.20 5.92 4.16
N MET A 59 7.97 5.05 4.83
CA MET A 59 8.59 5.38 6.12
C MET A 59 9.71 6.41 5.99
N THR A 60 10.55 6.30 4.94
CA THR A 60 11.76 7.14 4.81
C THR A 60 11.59 8.32 3.86
N GLY A 61 10.57 8.31 2.99
CA GLY A 61 10.44 9.28 1.91
C GLY A 61 11.50 9.12 0.82
N ARG A 62 12.17 7.96 0.71
CA ARG A 62 13.25 7.69 -0.24
C ARG A 62 12.97 6.46 -1.08
N TYR A 63 13.45 6.46 -2.32
CA TYR A 63 13.29 5.32 -3.23
C TYR A 63 14.05 4.07 -2.75
N PRO A 64 13.62 2.84 -3.16
CA PRO A 64 14.15 1.59 -2.61
C PRO A 64 15.66 1.42 -2.73
N HIS A 65 16.26 1.85 -3.84
CA HIS A 65 17.72 1.77 -4.05
C HIS A 65 18.51 2.70 -3.13
N ARG A 66 17.88 3.72 -2.54
CA ARG A 66 18.49 4.67 -1.61
C ARG A 66 18.29 4.27 -0.16
N ASN A 67 17.08 3.82 0.20
CA ASN A 67 16.78 3.43 1.57
C ASN A 67 17.24 1.99 1.92
N GLY A 68 17.69 1.21 0.94
CA GLY A 68 18.18 -0.16 1.11
C GLY A 68 17.12 -1.24 0.97
N ALA A 69 15.84 -0.94 1.23
CA ALA A 69 14.73 -1.89 1.22
C ALA A 69 14.21 -2.15 -0.20
N TYR A 70 15.03 -2.72 -1.07
CA TYR A 70 14.69 -2.91 -2.49
C TYR A 70 13.99 -4.22 -2.81
N ARG A 71 13.84 -5.13 -1.85
CA ARG A 71 13.07 -6.38 -1.96
C ARG A 71 12.66 -6.90 -0.59
N ASN A 72 11.68 -7.81 -0.56
CA ASN A 72 11.30 -8.49 0.67
C ASN A 72 12.48 -9.21 1.32
N GLY A 73 12.61 -9.07 2.64
CA GLY A 73 13.70 -9.65 3.43
C GLY A 73 15.02 -8.88 3.38
N VAL A 74 15.04 -7.70 2.76
CA VAL A 74 16.18 -6.77 2.84
C VAL A 74 15.76 -5.56 3.68
N PRO A 75 16.37 -5.35 4.84
CA PRO A 75 15.97 -4.29 5.74
C PRO A 75 16.26 -2.90 5.17
N VAL A 76 15.60 -1.90 5.74
CA VAL A 76 15.99 -0.50 5.58
C VAL A 76 17.39 -0.30 6.16
N ASN A 77 18.22 0.53 5.52
CA ASN A 77 19.54 0.86 6.04
C ASN A 77 19.44 1.43 7.46
N ARG A 78 20.40 1.09 8.31
CA ARG A 78 20.38 1.47 9.74
C ARG A 78 20.46 2.97 9.98
N GLU A 79 21.08 3.71 9.06
CA GLU A 79 21.24 5.15 9.10
C GLU A 79 20.08 5.95 8.52
N GLU A 80 19.04 5.28 8.01
CA GLU A 80 17.86 5.96 7.47
C GLU A 80 17.02 6.59 8.59
N HIS A 81 16.46 7.74 8.26
CA HIS A 81 15.52 8.46 9.11
C HIS A 81 14.08 8.22 8.66
N GLY A 82 13.19 7.98 9.60
CA GLY A 82 11.77 7.83 9.35
C GLY A 82 10.98 9.12 9.58
N PHE A 83 9.81 9.20 8.93
CA PHE A 83 8.94 10.35 9.19
C PHE A 83 8.52 10.45 10.66
N ALA A 84 8.41 9.33 11.38
CA ALA A 84 8.02 9.35 12.78
C ALA A 84 9.07 10.06 13.67
N GLU A 85 10.37 10.05 13.33
CA GLU A 85 11.41 10.82 14.04
C GLU A 85 11.14 12.33 13.97
N VAL A 86 10.62 12.82 12.84
CA VAL A 86 10.25 14.24 12.68
C VAL A 86 9.14 14.62 13.67
N PHE A 87 8.17 13.74 13.85
CA PHE A 87 7.08 13.94 14.81
C PHE A 87 7.54 13.78 16.24
N GLU A 88 8.38 12.81 16.55
CA GLU A 88 8.99 12.65 17.88
C GLU A 88 9.74 13.93 18.28
N GLN A 89 10.62 14.42 17.41
CA GLN A 89 11.36 15.67 17.65
C GLN A 89 10.45 16.90 17.80
N ALA A 90 9.27 16.85 17.16
CA ALA A 90 8.24 17.88 17.34
C ALA A 90 7.41 17.67 18.63
N GLY A 91 7.74 16.69 19.46
CA GLY A 91 7.09 16.43 20.76
C GLY A 91 5.80 15.60 20.65
N TYR A 92 5.71 14.74 19.65
CA TYR A 92 4.65 13.73 19.55
C TYR A 92 5.07 12.44 20.27
N HIS A 93 4.10 11.81 20.89
CA HIS A 93 4.24 10.41 21.32
C HIS A 93 4.01 9.52 20.10
N THR A 94 5.04 8.80 19.68
CA THR A 94 5.00 7.98 18.46
C THR A 94 4.85 6.50 18.80
N GLY A 95 3.92 5.82 18.17
CA GLY A 95 3.69 4.38 18.38
C GLY A 95 3.37 3.63 17.10
N TYR A 96 3.75 2.35 17.06
CA TYR A 96 3.52 1.44 15.95
C TYR A 96 3.01 0.10 16.45
N LEU A 97 2.08 -0.52 15.72
CA LEU A 97 1.52 -1.83 16.03
C LEU A 97 1.25 -2.62 14.75
N GLY A 98 1.56 -3.91 14.73
CA GLY A 98 1.26 -4.83 13.63
C GLY A 98 2.41 -5.10 12.68
N LYS A 99 2.15 -5.34 11.40
CA LYS A 99 3.14 -5.79 10.41
C LYS A 99 4.18 -4.71 10.10
N TRP A 100 5.46 -4.99 10.42
CA TRP A 100 6.59 -4.10 10.10
C TRP A 100 7.20 -4.36 8.73
N HIS A 101 7.74 -5.54 8.53
CA HIS A 101 8.33 -6.05 7.29
C HIS A 101 9.51 -5.22 6.73
N LEU A 102 10.23 -4.52 7.60
CA LEU A 102 11.43 -3.73 7.26
C LEU A 102 12.69 -4.23 7.96
N ALA A 103 12.65 -5.42 8.58
CA ALA A 103 13.78 -6.10 9.19
C ALA A 103 14.19 -7.34 8.38
N ASP A 104 15.41 -7.85 8.63
CA ASP A 104 15.88 -9.09 8.00
C ASP A 104 15.10 -10.29 8.56
N HIS A 105 14.67 -11.20 7.69
CA HIS A 105 13.99 -12.44 8.10
C HIS A 105 14.82 -13.34 9.05
N LYS A 106 16.14 -13.23 9.06
CA LYS A 106 17.01 -13.99 9.98
C LYS A 106 16.93 -13.50 11.41
N GLU A 107 16.41 -12.32 11.61
CA GLU A 107 16.38 -11.61 12.86
C GLU A 107 14.94 -11.49 13.42
N MET A 108 14.02 -12.32 12.88
CA MET A 108 12.66 -12.49 13.41
C MET A 108 12.70 -13.12 14.80
N GLY A 109 12.76 -12.31 15.82
CA GLY A 109 12.89 -12.68 17.23
C GLY A 109 13.71 -11.68 18.01
N GLU A 110 14.44 -10.79 17.35
CA GLU A 110 15.06 -9.64 17.97
C GLU A 110 14.03 -8.53 18.18
N LYS A 111 14.16 -7.82 19.30
CA LYS A 111 13.31 -6.65 19.55
C LYS A 111 13.58 -5.59 18.48
N LEU A 112 12.54 -5.03 17.91
CA LEU A 112 12.67 -4.00 16.88
C LEU A 112 13.52 -2.79 17.29
N GLY A 113 13.65 -2.50 18.58
CA GLY A 113 14.56 -1.48 19.12
C GLY A 113 16.05 -1.75 18.87
N GLU A 114 16.46 -2.95 18.48
CA GLU A 114 17.83 -3.28 18.05
C GLU A 114 18.05 -2.98 16.57
N TYR A 115 16.95 -2.82 15.79
CA TYR A 115 16.90 -2.29 14.44
C TYR A 115 16.59 -0.81 14.44
N ASN A 116 16.49 -0.25 13.24
CA ASN A 116 16.03 1.11 13.06
C ASN A 116 14.49 1.14 13.21
N SER A 117 14.00 1.72 14.31
CA SER A 117 12.56 1.92 14.56
C SER A 117 11.97 3.06 13.74
N LEU A 118 12.81 3.79 12.98
CA LEU A 118 12.43 4.94 12.15
C LEU A 118 11.63 6.01 12.91
N GLY A 119 11.91 6.14 14.25
CA GLY A 119 11.31 7.15 15.13
C GLY A 119 10.03 6.73 15.84
N PHE A 120 9.62 5.48 15.75
CA PHE A 120 8.55 4.99 16.62
C PHE A 120 9.11 4.58 17.97
N CYS A 121 8.69 5.23 19.05
CA CYS A 121 9.21 5.03 20.41
C CYS A 121 8.43 3.97 21.19
N GLU A 122 7.12 3.87 20.98
CA GLU A 122 6.29 2.85 21.61
C GLU A 122 6.16 1.65 20.68
N TRP A 123 6.89 0.60 21.07
CA TRP A 123 6.81 -0.71 20.45
C TRP A 123 6.37 -1.68 21.54
N GLU A 124 5.17 -2.15 21.48
CA GLU A 124 4.86 -3.33 22.24
C GLU A 124 5.46 -4.55 21.53
N ASP A 125 5.85 -5.59 22.27
CA ASP A 125 6.42 -6.87 21.78
C ASP A 125 5.46 -7.65 20.82
N LYS A 126 4.63 -6.96 20.08
CA LYS A 126 3.45 -7.43 19.35
C LYS A 126 3.48 -7.08 17.87
N VAL A 127 4.66 -6.77 17.35
CA VAL A 127 4.83 -6.51 15.94
C VAL A 127 4.81 -7.83 15.18
N GLU A 128 3.87 -7.95 14.25
CA GLU A 128 3.79 -9.10 13.38
C GLU A 128 4.71 -8.93 12.17
N PHE A 129 5.50 -9.94 11.89
CA PHE A 129 6.42 -9.98 10.77
C PHE A 129 5.93 -10.94 9.70
N GLY A 130 6.17 -10.56 8.43
CA GLY A 130 5.98 -11.43 7.30
C GLY A 130 4.51 -11.59 6.87
N HIS A 131 4.28 -12.62 6.08
CA HIS A 131 3.01 -12.88 5.41
C HIS A 131 2.12 -13.90 6.15
N CYS A 132 2.59 -14.44 7.28
CA CYS A 132 1.80 -15.37 8.06
C CYS A 132 0.83 -14.61 8.95
N LYS A 133 -0.46 -14.81 8.74
CA LYS A 133 -1.49 -14.36 9.67
C LYS A 133 -1.35 -15.15 10.95
N SER A 134 -1.37 -14.46 12.06
CA SER A 134 -1.33 -15.06 13.40
C SER A 134 -2.56 -14.62 14.17
N ILE A 135 -3.00 -15.49 15.06
CA ILE A 135 -4.01 -15.19 16.05
C ILE A 135 -3.27 -14.95 17.35
N PHE A 136 -3.63 -13.91 18.09
CA PHE A 136 -3.05 -13.60 19.38
C PHE A 136 -3.94 -14.14 20.51
N ARG A 137 -3.33 -14.74 21.52
CA ARG A 137 -3.98 -15.09 22.78
C ARG A 137 -4.03 -13.89 23.72
N ASP A 138 -4.84 -13.96 24.75
CA ASP A 138 -4.97 -12.90 25.77
C ASP A 138 -3.64 -12.47 26.41
N ASN A 139 -2.65 -13.36 26.41
CA ASN A 139 -1.28 -13.09 26.90
C ASN A 139 -0.36 -12.48 25.81
N GLY A 140 -0.86 -12.18 24.63
CA GLY A 140 -0.06 -11.66 23.53
C GLY A 140 0.74 -12.70 22.73
N GLU A 141 0.61 -14.00 23.04
CA GLU A 141 1.29 -15.07 22.30
C GLU A 141 0.63 -15.29 20.94
N ALA A 142 1.42 -15.24 19.85
CA ALA A 142 0.95 -15.51 18.51
C ALA A 142 0.64 -17.01 18.30
N ILE A 143 -0.50 -17.30 17.67
CA ILE A 143 -0.91 -18.64 17.26
C ILE A 143 -0.93 -18.70 15.73
N PRO A 144 -0.40 -19.76 15.09
CA PRO A 144 -0.51 -19.92 13.65
C PRO A 144 -1.97 -19.88 13.19
N SER A 145 -2.20 -19.21 12.07
CA SER A 145 -3.54 -18.87 11.52
C SER A 145 -4.45 -20.05 11.11
N LYS A 146 -4.05 -21.28 11.37
CA LYS A 146 -4.88 -22.48 11.10
C LYS A 146 -6.24 -22.46 11.82
N ASN A 147 -6.29 -21.77 12.95
CA ASN A 147 -7.51 -21.57 13.74
C ASN A 147 -7.80 -20.07 13.75
N MET A 148 -8.65 -19.60 12.86
CA MET A 148 -8.89 -18.17 12.62
C MET A 148 -9.44 -17.39 13.83
N GLY A 149 -9.77 -18.05 14.93
CA GLY A 149 -10.21 -17.39 16.16
C GLY A 149 -11.58 -16.70 16.05
N ASP A 150 -11.76 -15.74 16.92
CA ASP A 150 -12.98 -14.95 17.09
C ASP A 150 -12.68 -13.44 17.00
N ASP A 151 -13.64 -12.60 17.39
CA ASP A 151 -13.51 -11.14 17.41
C ASP A 151 -12.55 -10.57 18.44
N LYS A 152 -11.89 -11.43 19.24
CA LYS A 152 -10.84 -11.04 20.19
C LYS A 152 -9.45 -11.51 19.78
N SER A 153 -9.40 -12.64 19.08
CA SER A 153 -8.17 -13.37 18.79
C SER A 153 -7.75 -13.34 17.32
N TYR A 154 -8.66 -13.02 16.39
CA TYR A 154 -8.30 -12.81 14.98
C TYR A 154 -7.43 -11.56 14.85
N THR A 155 -6.34 -11.63 14.07
CA THR A 155 -5.30 -10.60 14.03
C THR A 155 -5.85 -9.18 13.78
N THR A 156 -6.72 -9.01 12.79
CA THR A 156 -7.31 -7.70 12.48
C THR A 156 -8.14 -7.14 13.62
N ASP A 157 -8.97 -7.97 14.27
CA ASP A 157 -9.75 -7.57 15.44
C ASP A 157 -8.87 -7.27 16.65
N TRP A 158 -7.86 -8.09 16.88
CA TRP A 158 -6.91 -7.89 17.98
C TRP A 158 -6.16 -6.56 17.81
N LEU A 159 -5.64 -6.27 16.60
CA LEU A 159 -4.96 -4.99 16.31
C LEU A 159 -5.88 -3.79 16.52
N ALA A 160 -7.17 -3.91 16.14
CA ALA A 160 -8.14 -2.85 16.40
C ALA A 160 -8.40 -2.65 17.89
N ASN A 161 -8.50 -3.73 18.68
CA ASN A 161 -8.69 -3.66 20.13
C ASN A 161 -7.47 -3.03 20.81
N GLU A 162 -6.25 -3.40 20.40
CA GLU A 162 -5.02 -2.79 20.92
C GLU A 162 -4.89 -1.31 20.54
N THR A 163 -5.30 -0.95 19.32
CA THR A 163 -5.38 0.46 18.89
C THR A 163 -6.34 1.24 19.82
N ILE A 164 -7.50 0.69 20.12
CA ILE A 164 -8.46 1.32 21.06
C ILE A 164 -7.84 1.42 22.47
N ARG A 165 -7.09 0.40 22.91
CA ARG A 165 -6.38 0.45 24.19
C ARG A 165 -5.33 1.57 24.21
N PHE A 166 -4.56 1.74 23.14
CA PHE A 166 -3.65 2.87 22.99
C PHE A 166 -4.41 4.19 23.08
N LEU A 167 -5.44 4.39 22.26
CA LEU A 167 -6.25 5.63 22.26
C LEU A 167 -6.82 5.95 23.64
N LYS A 168 -7.25 4.92 24.39
CA LYS A 168 -7.72 5.08 25.78
C LYS A 168 -6.63 5.62 26.70
N SER A 169 -5.38 5.23 26.53
CA SER A 169 -4.24 5.70 27.32
C SER A 169 -3.90 7.19 27.03
N ARG A 170 -4.38 7.72 25.91
CA ARG A 170 -4.13 9.11 25.48
C ARG A 170 -5.20 10.11 25.93
N ILE A 171 -6.29 9.65 26.53
CA ILE A 171 -7.35 10.55 27.04
C ILE A 171 -6.78 11.45 28.16
N GLY A 172 -6.99 12.75 28.01
CA GLY A 172 -6.52 13.75 28.98
C GLY A 172 -5.01 14.03 28.93
N LYS A 173 -4.29 13.50 27.95
CA LYS A 173 -2.89 13.87 27.71
C LYS A 173 -2.82 15.12 26.84
N GLU A 174 -1.93 16.05 27.18
CA GLU A 174 -1.67 17.25 26.38
C GLU A 174 -0.74 16.99 25.19
N GLU A 175 0.12 16.00 25.33
CA GLU A 175 1.05 15.57 24.30
C GLU A 175 0.30 14.94 23.12
N PRO A 176 0.46 15.43 21.89
CA PRO A 176 -0.15 14.85 20.72
C PRO A 176 0.46 13.48 20.43
N PHE A 177 -0.28 12.60 19.76
CA PHE A 177 0.24 11.31 19.33
C PHE A 177 0.29 11.17 17.80
N LEU A 178 1.24 10.37 17.34
CA LEU A 178 1.25 9.76 16.01
C LEU A 178 1.28 8.25 16.23
N PHE A 179 0.21 7.58 15.84
CA PHE A 179 0.09 6.13 15.98
C PHE A 179 -0.23 5.48 14.65
N MET A 180 0.51 4.42 14.33
CA MET A 180 0.30 3.63 13.12
C MET A 180 -0.04 2.20 13.47
N VAL A 181 -1.24 1.75 13.05
CA VAL A 181 -1.62 0.34 13.10
C VAL A 181 -1.50 -0.26 11.71
N SER A 182 -0.69 -1.30 11.57
CA SER A 182 -0.41 -1.99 10.31
C SER A 182 -1.03 -3.38 10.30
N ILE A 183 -2.16 -3.48 9.61
CA ILE A 183 -3.01 -4.68 9.52
C ILE A 183 -2.49 -5.57 8.38
N PRO A 184 -2.16 -6.85 8.59
CA PRO A 184 -1.66 -7.73 7.55
C PRO A 184 -2.73 -8.16 6.53
N ASP A 185 -4.02 -8.03 6.85
CA ASP A 185 -5.12 -8.25 5.91
C ASP A 185 -5.22 -7.09 4.89
N PRO A 186 -5.74 -7.35 3.68
CA PRO A 186 -6.21 -8.61 3.10
C PRO A 186 -5.14 -9.41 2.32
N HIS A 187 -3.85 -9.35 2.71
CA HIS A 187 -2.79 -10.16 2.11
C HIS A 187 -3.04 -11.67 2.31
N GLN A 188 -2.68 -12.49 1.31
CA GLN A 188 -2.80 -13.95 1.45
C GLN A 188 -2.04 -14.50 2.68
N PRO A 189 -2.47 -15.67 3.20
CA PRO A 189 -3.52 -16.56 2.72
C PRO A 189 -4.90 -15.94 2.87
N PHE A 190 -5.73 -16.01 1.83
CA PHE A 190 -7.09 -15.48 1.85
C PHE A 190 -7.96 -16.37 2.73
N ALA A 191 -8.03 -16.01 3.99
CA ALA A 191 -8.76 -16.74 5.01
C ALA A 191 -9.08 -15.79 6.19
N VAL A 192 -10.34 -15.70 6.53
CA VAL A 192 -10.86 -14.80 7.56
C VAL A 192 -11.73 -15.57 8.55
N ARG A 193 -11.89 -15.04 9.76
CA ARG A 193 -12.75 -15.63 10.78
C ARG A 193 -14.24 -15.57 10.41
N HIS A 194 -15.03 -16.40 11.07
CA HIS A 194 -16.50 -16.30 11.02
C HIS A 194 -16.98 -14.96 11.63
N PRO A 195 -18.04 -14.29 11.06
CA PRO A 195 -18.89 -14.74 9.95
C PRO A 195 -18.39 -14.33 8.55
N TYR A 196 -17.27 -13.65 8.42
CA TYR A 196 -16.77 -13.09 7.15
C TYR A 196 -16.37 -14.17 6.14
N ASP A 197 -15.92 -15.34 6.62
CA ASP A 197 -15.54 -16.51 5.82
C ASP A 197 -16.67 -17.09 4.95
N THR A 198 -17.91 -16.85 5.34
CA THR A 198 -19.12 -17.34 4.67
C THR A 198 -20.05 -16.23 4.16
N MET A 199 -19.62 -14.98 4.30
CA MET A 199 -20.44 -13.81 3.98
C MET A 199 -20.65 -13.65 2.47
N PHE A 200 -19.67 -14.03 1.67
CA PHE A 200 -19.68 -13.89 0.22
C PHE A 200 -19.80 -15.25 -0.46
N ASP A 201 -20.80 -15.39 -1.33
CA ASP A 201 -21.02 -16.59 -2.13
C ASP A 201 -20.01 -16.61 -3.31
N PRO A 202 -19.08 -17.58 -3.38
CA PRO A 202 -18.11 -17.65 -4.47
C PRO A 202 -18.76 -17.69 -5.87
N LEU A 203 -19.96 -18.26 -5.99
CA LEU A 203 -20.65 -18.34 -7.29
C LEU A 203 -21.14 -16.98 -7.79
N LYS A 204 -21.26 -15.98 -6.91
CA LYS A 204 -21.66 -14.62 -7.26
C LYS A 204 -20.50 -13.66 -7.47
N MET A 205 -19.27 -14.08 -7.21
CA MET A 205 -18.09 -13.23 -7.39
C MET A 205 -17.89 -12.89 -8.86
N GLN A 206 -17.74 -11.60 -9.14
CA GLN A 206 -17.48 -11.14 -10.50
C GLN A 206 -16.07 -11.50 -10.92
N VAL A 207 -15.90 -11.87 -12.17
CA VAL A 207 -14.62 -12.13 -12.81
C VAL A 207 -14.24 -10.87 -13.59
N PRO A 208 -13.03 -10.29 -13.40
CA PRO A 208 -12.61 -9.14 -14.17
C PRO A 208 -12.64 -9.39 -15.68
N GLU A 209 -12.94 -8.36 -16.47
CA GLU A 209 -13.02 -8.47 -17.93
C GLU A 209 -11.70 -8.97 -18.55
N SER A 210 -10.55 -8.50 -18.03
CA SER A 210 -9.22 -8.92 -18.47
C SER A 210 -8.78 -10.31 -17.98
N PHE A 211 -9.58 -11.01 -17.15
CA PHE A 211 -9.22 -12.32 -16.59
C PHE A 211 -8.88 -13.37 -17.65
N TYR A 212 -9.57 -13.34 -18.78
CA TYR A 212 -9.39 -14.29 -19.90
C TYR A 212 -8.47 -13.76 -21.00
N GLN A 213 -7.73 -12.68 -20.76
CA GLN A 213 -6.78 -12.14 -21.72
C GLN A 213 -5.81 -13.23 -22.18
N LYS A 214 -5.68 -13.40 -23.49
CA LYS A 214 -4.85 -14.46 -24.09
C LYS A 214 -3.41 -14.01 -24.31
N GLU A 215 -3.25 -12.79 -24.77
CA GLU A 215 -1.94 -12.20 -25.05
C GLU A 215 -1.51 -11.36 -23.85
N ILE A 216 -0.60 -11.92 -23.07
CA ILE A 216 -0.02 -11.26 -21.91
C ILE A 216 1.49 -11.22 -22.08
N PRO A 217 2.18 -10.20 -21.53
CA PRO A 217 3.64 -10.10 -21.57
C PRO A 217 4.33 -11.32 -20.97
N ASP A 218 5.54 -11.64 -21.47
CA ASP A 218 6.31 -12.81 -21.05
C ASP A 218 6.67 -12.81 -19.55
N TRP A 219 6.86 -11.64 -18.95
CA TRP A 219 7.05 -11.49 -17.50
C TRP A 219 5.78 -11.86 -16.72
N ALA A 220 4.59 -11.59 -17.26
CA ALA A 220 3.33 -11.97 -16.62
C ALA A 220 3.04 -13.48 -16.77
N GLU A 221 3.52 -14.11 -17.85
CA GLU A 221 3.44 -15.56 -18.02
C GLU A 221 4.37 -16.36 -17.11
N ARG A 222 5.59 -15.85 -16.93
CA ARG A 222 6.69 -16.55 -16.26
C ARG A 222 6.83 -16.16 -14.80
N ASP A 223 6.30 -15.03 -14.40
CA ASP A 223 6.26 -14.66 -12.99
C ASP A 223 5.26 -15.54 -12.27
N THR A 224 5.80 -16.62 -11.75
CA THR A 224 5.08 -17.81 -11.34
C THR A 224 4.41 -17.69 -9.99
N TRP A 225 4.72 -16.64 -9.20
CA TRP A 225 4.16 -16.49 -7.87
C TRP A 225 2.63 -16.33 -7.90
N GLY A 226 2.12 -15.45 -8.74
CA GLY A 226 0.68 -15.24 -8.86
C GLY A 226 -0.07 -16.33 -9.63
N ARG A 227 0.57 -17.00 -10.61
CA ARG A 227 -0.09 -18.00 -11.46
C ARG A 227 -0.02 -19.44 -10.96
N MET A 228 1.11 -19.87 -10.38
CA MET A 228 1.32 -21.28 -10.08
C MET A 228 0.74 -21.76 -8.76
N HIS A 229 0.60 -20.88 -7.76
CA HIS A 229 0.16 -21.31 -6.45
C HIS A 229 -1.35 -21.37 -6.27
N TYR A 230 -2.10 -20.58 -7.08
CA TYR A 230 -3.54 -20.44 -6.90
C TYR A 230 -4.39 -21.06 -8.02
N PHE A 231 -3.81 -21.38 -9.19
CA PHE A 231 -4.58 -21.82 -10.35
C PHE A 231 -4.10 -23.15 -10.94
N PRO A 232 -4.81 -24.26 -10.67
CA PRO A 232 -4.59 -25.52 -11.38
C PRO A 232 -4.82 -25.39 -12.90
N ARG A 233 -4.28 -26.31 -13.68
CA ARG A 233 -4.11 -26.24 -15.14
C ARG A 233 -5.38 -26.16 -16.01
N GLY A 234 -6.59 -26.07 -15.47
CA GLY A 234 -7.84 -26.00 -16.24
C GLY A 234 -8.57 -24.66 -16.08
N MET A 235 -9.11 -24.10 -17.18
CA MET A 235 -9.75 -22.78 -17.16
C MET A 235 -10.94 -22.72 -16.18
N PHE A 236 -11.76 -23.75 -16.10
CA PHE A 236 -12.92 -23.80 -15.18
C PHE A 236 -12.49 -24.02 -13.72
N GLU A 237 -11.48 -24.85 -13.48
CA GLU A 237 -10.92 -25.02 -12.15
C GLU A 237 -10.27 -23.73 -11.68
N ARG A 238 -9.57 -23.02 -12.57
CA ARG A 238 -8.94 -21.73 -12.34
C ARG A 238 -9.94 -20.68 -11.90
N GLU A 239 -11.06 -20.50 -12.62
CA GLU A 239 -12.11 -19.55 -12.26
C GLU A 239 -12.76 -19.90 -10.92
N GLY A 240 -13.07 -21.17 -10.68
CA GLY A 240 -13.64 -21.63 -9.42
C GLY A 240 -12.72 -21.38 -8.22
N HIS A 241 -11.41 -21.53 -8.38
CA HIS A 241 -10.41 -21.18 -7.36
C HIS A 241 -10.35 -19.67 -7.13
N PHE A 242 -10.30 -18.89 -8.21
CA PHE A 242 -10.33 -17.44 -8.14
C PHE A 242 -11.55 -16.92 -7.38
N ARG A 243 -12.76 -17.38 -7.74
CA ARG A 243 -14.00 -16.95 -7.09
C ARG A 243 -14.01 -17.25 -5.59
N ARG A 244 -13.49 -18.41 -5.17
CA ARG A 244 -13.32 -18.74 -3.74
C ARG A 244 -12.31 -17.82 -3.05
N ALA A 245 -11.15 -17.58 -3.67
CA ALA A 245 -10.15 -16.68 -3.15
C ALA A 245 -10.68 -15.26 -3.01
N LYS A 246 -11.38 -14.75 -4.04
CA LYS A 246 -12.01 -13.43 -4.03
C LYS A 246 -13.06 -13.30 -2.93
N ALA A 247 -13.90 -14.32 -2.73
CA ALA A 247 -14.91 -14.32 -1.66
C ALA A 247 -14.27 -14.19 -0.27
N GLN A 248 -13.15 -14.88 -0.01
CA GLN A 248 -12.40 -14.74 1.24
C GLN A 248 -11.73 -13.37 1.36
N TYR A 249 -11.10 -12.89 0.29
CA TYR A 249 -10.51 -11.55 0.22
C TYR A 249 -11.52 -10.44 0.56
N LEU A 250 -12.72 -10.48 -0.02
CA LEU A 250 -13.79 -9.53 0.30
C LEU A 250 -14.28 -9.69 1.75
N GLY A 251 -14.26 -10.90 2.30
CA GLY A 251 -14.49 -11.15 3.72
C GLY A 251 -13.47 -10.46 4.61
N GLU A 252 -12.18 -10.51 4.25
CA GLU A 252 -11.11 -9.79 4.94
C GLU A 252 -11.29 -8.28 4.86
N VAL A 253 -11.63 -7.75 3.67
CA VAL A 253 -11.93 -6.32 3.47
C VAL A 253 -13.10 -5.87 4.35
N LYS A 254 -14.16 -6.69 4.45
CA LYS A 254 -15.30 -6.39 5.33
C LYS A 254 -14.91 -6.40 6.80
N CYS A 255 -14.08 -7.34 7.22
CA CYS A 255 -13.55 -7.39 8.58
C CYS A 255 -12.71 -6.14 8.91
N ILE A 256 -11.88 -5.68 7.96
CA ILE A 256 -11.14 -4.43 8.10
C ILE A 256 -12.09 -3.24 8.27
N ASP A 257 -13.08 -3.11 7.40
CA ASP A 257 -14.05 -2.01 7.45
C ASP A 257 -14.77 -1.94 8.81
N ASP A 258 -15.26 -3.08 9.31
CA ASP A 258 -15.94 -3.15 10.61
C ASP A 258 -15.01 -2.76 11.78
N ASN A 259 -13.73 -3.11 11.70
CA ASN A 259 -12.74 -2.73 12.71
C ASN A 259 -12.34 -1.26 12.61
N VAL A 260 -12.27 -0.68 11.40
CA VAL A 260 -12.18 0.79 11.22
C VAL A 260 -13.37 1.48 11.88
N GLY A 261 -14.58 0.92 11.73
CA GLY A 261 -15.78 1.39 12.40
C GLY A 261 -15.68 1.39 13.94
N LYS A 262 -15.13 0.32 14.54
CA LYS A 262 -14.89 0.25 16.00
C LYS A 262 -13.93 1.34 16.46
N ILE A 263 -12.81 1.52 15.75
CA ILE A 263 -11.78 2.52 16.08
C ILE A 263 -12.35 3.94 15.97
N THR A 264 -13.03 4.25 14.86
CA THR A 264 -13.58 5.59 14.62
C THR A 264 -14.74 5.92 15.58
N ALA A 265 -15.57 4.93 15.91
CA ALA A 265 -16.61 5.08 16.93
C ALA A 265 -16.00 5.40 18.31
N TYR A 266 -14.89 4.73 18.67
CA TYR A 266 -14.17 5.05 19.91
C TYR A 266 -13.62 6.49 19.91
N LEU A 267 -12.97 6.92 18.83
CA LEU A 267 -12.47 8.31 18.70
C LEU A 267 -13.60 9.33 18.89
N LYS A 268 -14.76 9.12 18.27
CA LYS A 268 -15.93 9.99 18.39
C LYS A 268 -16.47 10.02 19.82
N ASN A 269 -16.66 8.86 20.44
CA ASN A 269 -17.20 8.75 21.79
C ASN A 269 -16.26 9.26 22.89
N SER A 270 -14.96 9.25 22.66
CA SER A 270 -13.94 9.75 23.61
C SER A 270 -13.63 11.24 23.45
N GLY A 271 -14.18 11.90 22.43
CA GLY A 271 -13.89 13.31 22.13
C GLY A 271 -12.52 13.53 21.46
N LEU A 272 -11.81 12.46 21.05
CA LEU A 272 -10.54 12.58 20.34
C LEU A 272 -10.71 12.93 18.86
N TRP A 273 -11.88 12.63 18.26
CA TRP A 273 -12.15 12.76 16.83
C TRP A 273 -11.85 14.15 16.28
N GLU A 274 -12.33 15.19 16.95
CA GLU A 274 -12.23 16.59 16.50
C GLU A 274 -10.77 17.11 16.43
N ASN A 275 -9.84 16.38 17.04
CA ASN A 275 -8.43 16.75 17.05
C ASN A 275 -7.52 15.65 16.47
N THR A 276 -8.08 14.67 15.77
CA THR A 276 -7.30 13.53 15.21
C THR A 276 -7.46 13.46 13.71
N ILE A 277 -6.34 13.56 12.97
CA ILE A 277 -6.26 13.18 11.55
C ILE A 277 -6.24 11.66 11.51
N VAL A 278 -7.23 11.05 10.87
CA VAL A 278 -7.28 9.60 10.63
C VAL A 278 -6.99 9.35 9.16
N ILE A 279 -6.00 8.52 8.88
CA ILE A 279 -5.57 8.15 7.53
C ILE A 279 -5.78 6.66 7.35
N PHE A 280 -6.46 6.27 6.28
CA PHE A 280 -6.59 4.88 5.82
C PHE A 280 -5.87 4.72 4.49
N THR A 281 -4.94 3.75 4.40
CA THR A 281 -4.20 3.44 3.16
C THR A 281 -3.60 2.03 3.21
N THR A 282 -2.84 1.65 2.17
CA THR A 282 -2.18 0.35 2.02
C THR A 282 -0.77 0.52 1.44
N ASP A 283 0.03 -0.55 1.46
CA ASP A 283 1.38 -0.53 0.86
C ASP A 283 1.37 -0.73 -0.66
N HIS A 284 0.55 -1.61 -1.18
CA HIS A 284 0.35 -1.84 -2.61
C HIS A 284 -1.03 -2.45 -2.87
N GLY A 285 -1.41 -2.53 -4.14
CA GLY A 285 -2.64 -3.15 -4.58
C GLY A 285 -2.54 -4.67 -4.73
N GLU A 286 -3.52 -5.22 -5.42
CA GLU A 286 -3.73 -6.63 -5.73
C GLU A 286 -4.34 -6.73 -7.13
N TYR A 287 -3.88 -7.65 -7.98
CA TYR A 287 -4.51 -7.88 -9.30
C TYR A 287 -5.93 -8.38 -9.17
N LEU A 288 -6.18 -9.26 -8.20
CA LEU A 288 -7.51 -9.84 -7.93
C LEU A 288 -8.18 -10.36 -9.20
N GLY A 289 -7.44 -11.10 -10.02
CA GLY A 289 -7.90 -11.71 -11.25
C GLY A 289 -7.72 -10.89 -12.53
N GLU A 290 -7.35 -9.62 -12.45
CA GLU A 290 -7.03 -8.84 -13.65
C GLU A 290 -5.87 -9.48 -14.41
N HIS A 291 -5.97 -9.50 -15.75
CA HIS A 291 -5.02 -10.17 -16.64
C HIS A 291 -4.81 -11.68 -16.32
N GLY A 292 -5.74 -12.27 -15.56
CA GLY A 292 -5.62 -13.63 -15.04
C GLY A 292 -4.53 -13.79 -13.99
N LEU A 293 -4.14 -12.70 -13.33
CA LEU A 293 -3.10 -12.64 -12.29
C LEU A 293 -3.70 -12.54 -10.89
N MET A 294 -2.93 -12.93 -9.91
CA MET A 294 -3.16 -12.69 -8.49
C MET A 294 -1.90 -12.10 -7.88
N GLU A 295 -2.05 -11.49 -6.70
CA GLU A 295 -0.95 -10.86 -5.97
C GLU A 295 -0.47 -9.56 -6.62
N LYS A 296 0.83 -9.36 -6.71
CA LYS A 296 1.49 -8.10 -7.05
C LYS A 296 2.83 -8.36 -7.71
N ASN A 297 3.68 -7.36 -7.74
CA ASN A 297 5.09 -7.41 -8.15
C ASN A 297 5.34 -7.31 -9.65
N ASN A 298 4.33 -7.08 -10.48
CA ASN A 298 4.51 -6.79 -11.89
C ASN A 298 3.98 -5.40 -12.24
N LEU A 299 3.96 -5.09 -13.52
CA LEU A 299 3.36 -3.86 -14.03
C LEU A 299 1.84 -3.98 -14.02
N TYR A 300 1.14 -3.02 -14.43
CA TYR A 300 -0.28 -2.70 -14.38
C TYR A 300 -0.67 -1.83 -13.18
N GLU A 301 -1.50 -0.85 -13.47
CA GLU A 301 -1.88 0.20 -12.52
C GLU A 301 -2.53 -0.34 -11.22
N SER A 302 -3.27 -1.42 -11.31
CA SER A 302 -4.00 -2.00 -10.17
C SER A 302 -3.14 -2.36 -8.94
N VAL A 303 -1.84 -2.54 -9.10
CA VAL A 303 -0.93 -2.81 -7.97
C VAL A 303 -0.14 -1.58 -7.50
N TYR A 304 -0.04 -0.54 -8.34
CA TYR A 304 0.63 0.72 -7.99
C TYR A 304 -0.33 1.78 -7.48
N HIS A 305 -1.56 1.81 -7.98
CA HIS A 305 -2.59 2.79 -7.62
C HIS A 305 -3.32 2.33 -6.37
N ILE A 306 -3.01 2.97 -5.26
CA ILE A 306 -3.46 2.56 -3.93
C ILE A 306 -4.47 3.56 -3.33
N PRO A 307 -5.37 3.11 -2.46
CA PRO A 307 -6.32 4.00 -1.81
C PRO A 307 -5.63 4.88 -0.76
N MET A 308 -6.09 6.11 -0.62
CA MET A 308 -5.85 6.95 0.55
C MET A 308 -7.08 7.80 0.85
N VAL A 309 -7.64 7.59 2.03
CA VAL A 309 -8.74 8.40 2.58
C VAL A 309 -8.26 9.01 3.89
N MET A 310 -8.45 10.31 4.09
CA MET A 310 -8.03 10.96 5.31
C MET A 310 -9.07 11.96 5.83
N THR A 311 -9.22 12.03 7.15
CA THR A 311 -9.94 13.10 7.82
C THR A 311 -9.03 14.30 8.04
N LEU A 312 -9.56 15.52 7.93
CA LEU A 312 -8.82 16.76 8.13
C LEU A 312 -9.60 17.70 9.09
N PRO A 313 -9.76 17.31 10.37
CA PRO A 313 -10.62 18.03 11.31
C PRO A 313 -10.14 19.46 11.55
N GLY A 314 -11.09 20.41 11.45
CA GLY A 314 -10.80 21.84 11.61
C GLY A 314 -10.13 22.51 10.42
N MET A 315 -9.88 21.78 9.32
CA MET A 315 -9.42 22.34 8.06
C MET A 315 -10.61 22.67 7.13
N SER A 316 -10.41 23.59 6.18
CA SER A 316 -11.48 24.02 5.25
C SER A 316 -11.78 23.02 4.14
N VAL A 317 -11.59 21.72 4.42
CA VAL A 317 -11.70 20.65 3.43
C VAL A 317 -12.63 19.58 3.94
N LYS A 318 -13.73 19.33 3.23
CA LYS A 318 -14.72 18.30 3.60
C LYS A 318 -15.29 17.62 2.37
N SER A 319 -15.48 16.31 2.48
CA SER A 319 -16.18 15.44 1.53
C SER A 319 -15.76 15.64 0.07
N ARG A 320 -14.44 15.67 -0.16
CA ARG A 320 -13.89 16.03 -1.46
C ARG A 320 -12.98 14.96 -2.04
N ASN A 321 -13.09 14.75 -3.34
CA ASN A 321 -12.06 14.04 -4.11
C ASN A 321 -10.92 15.02 -4.42
N CYS A 322 -9.72 14.64 -4.07
CA CYS A 322 -8.50 15.41 -4.29
C CYS A 322 -7.74 14.85 -5.49
N LYS A 323 -7.51 15.71 -6.48
CA LYS A 323 -6.85 15.36 -7.74
C LYS A 323 -5.33 15.46 -7.69
N THR A 324 -4.77 15.85 -6.56
CA THR A 324 -3.33 15.95 -6.37
C THR A 324 -2.68 14.57 -6.54
N TRP A 325 -1.65 14.49 -7.37
CA TRP A 325 -0.85 13.27 -7.51
C TRP A 325 0.16 13.17 -6.38
N LEU A 326 0.12 12.05 -5.66
CA LEU A 326 1.04 11.72 -4.58
C LEU A 326 1.71 10.38 -4.82
N ASN A 327 2.98 10.33 -4.50
CA ASN A 327 3.71 9.09 -4.31
C ASN A 327 3.86 8.79 -2.81
N VAL A 328 3.97 7.53 -2.41
CA VAL A 328 4.21 7.17 -0.99
C VAL A 328 5.47 7.81 -0.41
N ILE A 329 6.47 8.16 -1.24
CA ILE A 329 7.65 8.91 -0.79
C ILE A 329 7.32 10.35 -0.33
N ASP A 330 6.21 10.92 -0.80
CA ASP A 330 5.74 12.26 -0.43
C ASP A 330 5.04 12.24 0.94
N PHE A 331 4.65 11.06 1.43
CA PHE A 331 3.74 10.89 2.56
C PHE A 331 4.22 11.61 3.83
N GLY A 332 5.44 11.33 4.29
CA GLY A 332 5.96 11.87 5.54
C GLY A 332 6.08 13.40 5.52
N ARG A 333 6.59 13.96 4.41
CA ARG A 333 6.69 15.42 4.23
C ARG A 333 5.33 16.09 4.14
N THR A 334 4.41 15.50 3.41
CA THR A 334 3.05 16.01 3.27
C THR A 334 2.31 15.96 4.60
N LEU A 335 2.46 14.89 5.38
CA LEU A 335 1.85 14.77 6.70
C LEU A 335 2.38 15.83 7.66
N ALA A 336 3.70 16.07 7.68
CA ALA A 336 4.33 17.14 8.46
C ALA A 336 3.82 18.52 8.04
N GLY A 337 3.72 18.77 6.72
CA GLY A 337 3.18 20.02 6.17
C GLY A 337 1.72 20.27 6.54
N LEU A 338 0.88 19.25 6.60
CA LEU A 338 -0.53 19.36 7.02
C LEU A 338 -0.70 19.83 8.49
N VAL A 339 0.33 19.65 9.32
CA VAL A 339 0.32 20.03 10.74
C VAL A 339 1.39 21.07 11.10
N ASP A 340 1.95 21.76 10.10
CA ASP A 340 2.93 22.82 10.23
C ASP A 340 4.22 22.39 10.98
N ILE A 341 4.70 21.18 10.74
CA ILE A 341 5.95 20.66 11.30
C ILE A 341 7.06 20.74 10.23
N PRO A 342 8.21 21.39 10.52
CA PRO A 342 9.36 21.39 9.61
C PRO A 342 9.90 19.97 9.41
N TYR A 343 10.09 19.56 8.17
CA TYR A 343 10.72 18.27 7.86
C TYR A 343 12.24 18.44 7.76
N LEU A 344 12.97 17.82 8.68
CA LEU A 344 14.39 18.11 8.89
C LEU A 344 15.35 17.21 8.10
N TYR A 345 14.86 16.09 7.57
CA TYR A 345 15.68 15.11 6.87
C TYR A 345 15.58 15.21 5.35
N GLU A 346 16.64 14.81 4.66
CA GLU A 346 16.65 14.71 3.20
C GLU A 346 15.76 13.56 2.73
N THR A 347 14.86 13.83 1.80
CA THR A 347 14.01 12.82 1.16
C THR A 347 13.95 13.03 -0.34
N ASP A 348 13.49 12.02 -1.08
CA ASP A 348 13.17 12.14 -2.50
C ASP A 348 11.76 12.72 -2.72
N GLY A 349 10.91 12.59 -1.69
CA GLY A 349 9.54 13.06 -1.71
C GLY A 349 9.38 14.56 -1.48
N LEU A 350 8.23 15.08 -1.85
CA LEU A 350 7.87 16.49 -1.78
C LEU A 350 6.69 16.70 -0.79
N ASP A 351 6.60 17.90 -0.24
CA ASP A 351 5.43 18.31 0.51
C ASP A 351 4.29 18.70 -0.45
N ARG A 352 3.18 17.98 -0.37
CA ARG A 352 1.95 18.19 -1.16
C ARG A 352 0.79 18.73 -0.30
N SER A 353 1.03 19.10 0.94
CA SER A 353 -0.01 19.54 1.88
C SER A 353 -0.83 20.71 1.34
N ARG A 354 -0.16 21.71 0.74
CA ARG A 354 -0.83 22.86 0.14
C ARG A 354 -1.73 22.46 -1.02
N GLN A 355 -1.25 21.59 -1.91
CA GLN A 355 -2.02 21.11 -3.05
C GLN A 355 -3.26 20.33 -2.59
N ILE A 356 -3.11 19.48 -1.56
CA ILE A 356 -4.25 18.77 -0.95
C ILE A 356 -5.26 19.76 -0.40
N LEU A 357 -4.84 20.74 0.39
CA LEU A 357 -5.73 21.70 1.02
C LEU A 357 -6.47 22.59 0.00
N ASN A 358 -5.80 23.00 -1.06
CA ASN A 358 -6.33 23.87 -2.10
C ASN A 358 -6.98 23.12 -3.27
N ASN A 359 -6.87 21.79 -3.34
CA ASN A 359 -7.24 20.96 -4.49
C ASN A 359 -6.53 21.36 -5.80
N GLU A 360 -5.26 21.67 -5.67
CA GLU A 360 -4.42 22.01 -6.80
C GLU A 360 -3.87 20.72 -7.43
N THR A 361 -3.75 20.69 -8.77
CA THR A 361 -3.00 19.63 -9.44
C THR A 361 -1.52 19.79 -9.18
N SER A 362 -0.82 18.68 -9.02
CA SER A 362 0.64 18.63 -8.91
C SER A 362 1.26 18.16 -10.24
N LEU A 363 2.56 18.00 -10.29
CA LEU A 363 3.21 17.33 -11.42
C LEU A 363 2.63 15.90 -11.57
N GLU A 364 2.04 15.63 -12.70
CA GLU A 364 1.29 14.39 -12.97
C GLU A 364 2.22 13.34 -13.60
N GLU A 365 3.33 13.06 -12.92
CA GLU A 365 4.30 12.07 -13.37
C GLU A 365 4.78 11.27 -12.15
N LEU A 366 4.72 9.95 -12.25
CA LEU A 366 5.22 9.03 -11.24
C LEU A 366 6.16 8.02 -11.89
N TYR A 367 7.25 7.72 -11.21
CA TYR A 367 8.25 6.82 -11.72
C TYR A 367 8.21 5.48 -11.00
N ILE A 368 8.15 4.40 -11.79
CA ILE A 368 8.23 3.02 -11.29
C ILE A 368 9.69 2.70 -11.01
N HIS A 369 9.95 2.25 -9.81
CA HIS A 369 11.27 1.85 -9.34
C HIS A 369 11.38 0.33 -9.18
N PRO A 370 12.60 -0.20 -9.31
CA PRO A 370 12.83 -1.63 -9.16
C PRO A 370 12.40 -2.12 -7.78
N SER A 371 11.84 -3.31 -7.76
CA SER A 371 11.69 -4.14 -6.59
C SER A 371 12.71 -5.29 -6.67
N ASP A 372 12.28 -6.53 -6.68
CA ASP A 372 13.17 -7.68 -6.76
C ASP A 372 13.94 -7.81 -8.09
N VAL A 373 13.42 -7.24 -9.16
CA VAL A 373 13.99 -7.32 -10.51
C VAL A 373 14.19 -5.93 -11.09
N PRO A 374 15.15 -5.75 -12.02
CA PRO A 374 15.34 -4.50 -12.72
C PRO A 374 14.07 -4.06 -13.45
N ARG A 375 13.55 -2.91 -13.08
CA ARG A 375 12.38 -2.26 -13.70
C ARG A 375 12.59 -0.77 -13.71
N ALA A 376 12.03 -0.11 -14.71
CA ALA A 376 11.97 1.34 -14.77
C ALA A 376 10.77 1.76 -15.61
N GLY A 377 9.97 2.64 -15.10
CA GLY A 377 8.78 3.10 -15.82
C GLY A 377 8.32 4.47 -15.40
N ILE A 378 7.33 4.96 -16.10
CA ILE A 378 6.64 6.22 -15.85
C ILE A 378 5.14 6.04 -16.02
N LEU A 379 4.39 6.58 -15.07
CA LEU A 379 2.94 6.75 -15.13
C LEU A 379 2.63 8.22 -15.32
N THR A 380 1.77 8.51 -16.27
CA THR A 380 1.20 9.84 -16.54
C THR A 380 -0.33 9.72 -16.65
N PRO A 381 -1.12 10.81 -16.69
CA PRO A 381 -2.56 10.71 -16.90
C PRO A 381 -2.97 10.05 -18.21
N ASP A 382 -2.06 10.03 -19.18
CA ASP A 382 -2.36 9.55 -20.54
C ASP A 382 -1.71 8.20 -20.83
N TYR A 383 -0.52 7.93 -20.27
CA TYR A 383 0.27 6.78 -20.67
C TYR A 383 0.99 6.13 -19.49
N GLU A 384 1.11 4.81 -19.53
CA GLU A 384 2.07 4.04 -18.78
C GLU A 384 3.12 3.48 -19.74
N LEU A 385 4.41 3.76 -19.49
CA LEU A 385 5.54 3.12 -20.16
C LEU A 385 6.42 2.45 -19.14
N ALA A 386 6.73 1.17 -19.32
CA ALA A 386 7.66 0.50 -18.45
C ALA A 386 8.53 -0.54 -19.16
N TYR A 387 9.78 -0.60 -18.71
CA TYR A 387 10.80 -1.55 -19.11
C TYR A 387 11.01 -2.58 -18.01
N VAL A 388 11.11 -3.85 -18.37
CA VAL A 388 11.40 -4.96 -17.47
C VAL A 388 12.68 -5.63 -17.91
N GLY A 389 13.58 -5.90 -16.95
CA GLY A 389 14.85 -6.56 -17.21
C GLY A 389 14.80 -8.05 -16.94
N MET A 390 15.74 -8.55 -16.11
CA MET A 390 15.80 -9.96 -15.73
C MET A 390 14.82 -10.30 -14.61
N GLY A 391 14.26 -11.52 -14.65
CA GLY A 391 13.47 -12.09 -13.57
C GLY A 391 14.33 -12.63 -12.41
N HIS A 392 13.65 -13.16 -11.39
CA HIS A 392 14.29 -13.65 -10.14
C HIS A 392 15.28 -14.79 -10.33
N CYS A 393 15.04 -15.65 -11.32
CA CYS A 393 15.90 -16.80 -11.61
C CYS A 393 16.94 -16.50 -12.70
N GLY A 394 17.10 -15.23 -13.09
CA GLY A 394 18.03 -14.79 -14.12
C GLY A 394 17.51 -14.95 -15.56
N GLU A 395 16.23 -15.29 -15.73
CA GLU A 395 15.56 -15.26 -17.02
C GLU A 395 15.47 -13.84 -17.56
N LYS A 396 15.74 -13.64 -18.85
CA LYS A 396 15.59 -12.36 -19.51
C LYS A 396 14.15 -12.22 -20.02
N PHE A 397 13.49 -11.14 -19.60
CA PHE A 397 12.21 -10.73 -20.17
C PHE A 397 12.44 -9.82 -21.39
N HIS A 398 11.53 -9.89 -22.34
CA HIS A 398 11.63 -9.17 -23.61
C HIS A 398 10.43 -8.23 -23.83
N ASP A 399 9.33 -8.47 -23.12
CA ASP A 399 8.13 -7.69 -23.27
C ASP A 399 8.16 -6.48 -22.34
N HIS A 400 8.32 -5.31 -22.95
CA HIS A 400 8.09 -4.03 -22.30
C HIS A 400 6.66 -3.58 -22.59
N VAL A 401 6.16 -2.59 -21.88
CA VAL A 401 4.78 -2.14 -22.03
C VAL A 401 4.68 -0.64 -22.30
N LEU A 402 3.74 -0.30 -23.17
CA LEU A 402 3.22 1.05 -23.36
C LEU A 402 1.70 0.95 -23.47
N PHE A 403 0.98 1.58 -22.55
CA PHE A 403 -0.48 1.64 -22.57
C PHE A 403 -0.95 3.09 -22.75
N ASP A 404 -2.00 3.29 -23.55
CA ASP A 404 -2.77 4.53 -23.62
C ASP A 404 -3.90 4.43 -22.57
N CYS A 405 -3.65 4.93 -21.36
CA CYS A 405 -4.53 4.75 -20.23
C CYS A 405 -5.93 5.36 -20.40
N LYS A 406 -6.07 6.33 -21.33
CA LYS A 406 -7.37 6.93 -21.65
C LYS A 406 -8.21 6.08 -22.61
N LYS A 407 -7.56 5.45 -23.60
CA LYS A 407 -8.26 4.61 -24.59
C LYS A 407 -8.38 3.17 -24.15
N ASP A 408 -7.45 2.72 -23.34
CA ASP A 408 -7.33 1.35 -22.84
C ASP A 408 -7.16 1.34 -21.30
N PRO A 409 -8.20 1.70 -20.55
CA PRO A 409 -8.13 1.73 -19.08
C PRO A 409 -7.94 0.34 -18.47
N LEU A 410 -8.15 -0.73 -19.23
CA LEU A 410 -7.92 -2.11 -18.80
C LEU A 410 -6.49 -2.60 -19.08
N GLN A 411 -5.68 -1.78 -19.77
CA GLN A 411 -4.28 -2.11 -20.10
C GLN A 411 -4.11 -3.46 -20.83
N VAL A 412 -5.02 -3.76 -21.76
CA VAL A 412 -5.03 -5.03 -22.51
C VAL A 412 -4.34 -4.92 -23.87
N ASN A 413 -4.14 -3.69 -24.39
CA ASN A 413 -3.54 -3.42 -25.69
C ASN A 413 -2.14 -2.82 -25.53
N ASN A 414 -1.12 -3.66 -25.56
CA ASN A 414 0.26 -3.20 -25.47
C ASN A 414 0.69 -2.50 -26.77
N LEU A 415 1.00 -1.21 -26.69
CA LEU A 415 1.42 -0.36 -27.80
C LEU A 415 2.94 -0.21 -27.92
N PHE A 416 3.71 -0.97 -27.13
CA PHE A 416 5.17 -0.91 -27.19
C PHE A 416 5.67 -1.28 -28.60
N ASN A 417 6.60 -0.49 -29.14
CA ASN A 417 7.09 -0.57 -30.54
C ASN A 417 6.04 -0.37 -31.63
N ASN A 418 4.84 0.11 -31.32
CA ASN A 418 3.89 0.52 -32.33
C ASN A 418 4.39 1.81 -33.03
N PRO A 419 4.53 1.83 -34.37
CA PRO A 419 5.05 2.99 -35.09
C PRO A 419 4.28 4.31 -34.86
N ASP A 420 2.97 4.21 -34.61
CA ASP A 420 2.11 5.39 -34.39
C ASP A 420 2.38 6.04 -33.03
N TYR A 421 2.92 5.30 -32.05
CA TYR A 421 3.26 5.75 -30.70
C TYR A 421 4.75 5.94 -30.47
N ARG A 422 5.57 5.78 -31.51
CA ARG A 422 7.04 5.84 -31.40
C ARG A 422 7.54 7.12 -30.75
N LYS A 423 7.01 8.27 -31.16
CA LYS A 423 7.41 9.58 -30.60
C LYS A 423 7.11 9.66 -29.10
N ILE A 424 5.93 9.18 -28.68
CA ILE A 424 5.53 9.13 -27.26
C ILE A 424 6.45 8.20 -26.47
N GLN A 425 6.73 7.02 -27.01
CA GLN A 425 7.65 6.06 -26.40
C GLN A 425 9.05 6.66 -26.19
N GLU A 426 9.62 7.33 -27.21
CA GLU A 426 10.92 7.99 -27.14
C GLU A 426 10.94 9.12 -26.09
N GLU A 427 9.89 9.96 -26.04
CA GLU A 427 9.77 11.04 -25.07
C GLU A 427 9.69 10.51 -23.62
N LEU A 428 8.83 9.54 -23.37
CA LEU A 428 8.67 8.95 -22.04
C LEU A 428 9.94 8.18 -21.60
N THR A 429 10.63 7.52 -22.55
CA THR A 429 11.90 6.84 -22.28
C THR A 429 12.96 7.82 -21.81
N GLU A 430 13.06 8.99 -22.47
CA GLU A 430 14.06 9.99 -22.04
C GLU A 430 13.70 10.57 -20.66
N LYS A 431 12.42 10.76 -20.33
CA LYS A 431 12.00 11.15 -18.99
C LYS A 431 12.44 10.11 -17.94
N ILE A 432 12.25 8.82 -18.20
CA ILE A 432 12.71 7.73 -17.33
C ILE A 432 14.23 7.80 -17.12
N ARG A 433 14.99 7.95 -18.21
CA ARG A 433 16.46 8.06 -18.15
C ARG A 433 16.93 9.27 -17.35
N VAL A 434 16.32 10.43 -17.57
CA VAL A 434 16.62 11.65 -16.83
C VAL A 434 16.35 11.45 -15.34
N HIS A 435 15.18 10.91 -14.98
CA HIS A 435 14.82 10.64 -13.59
C HIS A 435 15.84 9.73 -12.89
N HIS A 436 16.12 8.55 -13.44
CA HIS A 436 17.05 7.60 -12.82
C HIS A 436 18.49 8.12 -12.75
N ARG A 437 18.89 8.96 -13.70
CA ARG A 437 20.19 9.66 -13.69
C ARG A 437 20.25 10.68 -12.53
N MET A 438 19.17 11.45 -12.34
CA MET A 438 19.05 12.40 -11.21
C MET A 438 19.02 11.68 -9.87
N MET A 439 18.29 10.58 -9.78
CA MET A 439 18.22 9.74 -8.56
C MET A 439 19.48 8.90 -8.33
N LYS A 440 20.44 8.91 -9.25
CA LYS A 440 21.69 8.10 -9.20
C LYS A 440 21.38 6.61 -9.01
N THR A 441 20.33 6.12 -9.64
CA THR A 441 19.93 4.70 -9.54
C THR A 441 21.03 3.82 -10.11
N PRO A 442 21.54 2.82 -9.35
CA PRO A 442 22.59 1.94 -9.85
C PRO A 442 22.12 1.10 -11.04
N LYS A 443 22.97 0.94 -12.07
CA LYS A 443 22.66 0.19 -13.30
C LYS A 443 22.12 -1.22 -13.04
N LYS A 444 22.60 -1.90 -11.99
CA LYS A 444 22.11 -3.24 -11.62
C LYS A 444 20.61 -3.32 -11.32
N PHE A 445 19.97 -2.20 -11.06
CA PHE A 445 18.54 -2.08 -10.80
C PHE A 445 17.74 -1.63 -12.03
N LEU A 446 18.40 -1.35 -13.14
CA LEU A 446 17.76 -0.80 -14.32
C LEU A 446 17.86 -1.77 -15.51
N PRO A 447 16.81 -1.87 -16.33
CA PRO A 447 16.88 -2.47 -17.66
C PRO A 447 17.90 -1.76 -18.55
N GLU A 448 18.52 -2.50 -19.49
CA GLU A 448 19.57 -1.95 -20.38
C GLU A 448 19.03 -0.80 -21.24
N GLU A 449 17.77 -0.82 -21.59
CA GLU A 449 17.08 0.14 -22.46
C GLU A 449 17.03 1.55 -21.84
N VAL A 450 17.24 1.69 -20.54
CA VAL A 450 17.19 2.97 -19.81
C VAL A 450 18.54 3.42 -19.21
N TRP A 451 19.64 2.78 -19.59
CA TRP A 451 20.99 3.17 -19.13
C TRP A 451 21.44 4.51 -19.73
#